data_286741ff4858ec9f48f604c5b3962c13
#
_entry.id   286741ff4858ec9f48f604c5b3962c13
#
_cell.length_a   1.000
_cell.length_b   1.000
_cell.length_c   1.000
_cell.angle_alpha   90.00
_cell.angle_beta   90.00
_cell.angle_gamma   90.00
#
_symmetry.space_group_name_H-M   'P 1'
#
loop_
_entity.id
_entity.type
_entity.pdbx_description
1 polymer ?
#
loop_
_entity_poly.entity_id
_entity_poly.type
_entity_poly.pdbx_seq_one_letter_code
_entity_poly.pdbx_strand_id
1 'polypeptide(L)'
;MIDKTNINEKFYSRYVKIYELLNDGEHQYLEATRREADDLVCAKEDSEYKKMLPDAVSCVVILKQQNAPDRLLLNYEYRYPAGRFVLSVPAGLLDPEDKDADMPLITAAKREIKEETGLEIRDTDKISVMNPFLFSTPGMTDESNGLVCAVIEDADIESLNQSGAVGTEVFDGFELLTKEEAAEVLKSGTDKYGFYYSMFTWAALMYFVNEMY
;
A
#
# COMPACT_ATOMS: atom_id res chain seq x y z
N MET A 1 -6.51 23.41 -8.96
CA MET A 1 -5.03 23.46 -8.87
C MET A 1 -4.65 24.67 -8.00
N ILE A 2 -3.70 24.47 -7.09
CA ILE A 2 -3.18 25.56 -6.25
C ILE A 2 -1.97 26.16 -6.96
N ASP A 3 -1.92 27.51 -7.04
CA ASP A 3 -0.78 28.20 -7.60
C ASP A 3 0.46 28.01 -6.71
N LYS A 4 1.61 27.72 -7.32
CA LYS A 4 2.87 27.45 -6.60
C LYS A 4 3.30 28.63 -5.69
N THR A 5 2.90 29.85 -6.01
CA THR A 5 3.15 31.03 -5.15
C THR A 5 2.32 31.03 -3.87
N ASN A 6 1.30 30.17 -3.78
CA ASN A 6 0.42 30.00 -2.64
C ASN A 6 0.78 28.76 -1.78
N ILE A 7 1.98 28.22 -1.95
CA ILE A 7 2.53 27.10 -1.21
C ILE A 7 3.65 27.59 -0.30
N ASN A 8 3.46 27.49 1.00
CA ASN A 8 4.41 27.96 1.99
C ASN A 8 4.93 26.79 2.84
N GLU A 9 6.24 26.59 2.86
CA GLU A 9 6.85 25.59 3.73
C GLU A 9 6.69 25.98 5.20
N LYS A 10 6.21 25.06 6.03
CA LYS A 10 6.09 25.21 7.48
C LYS A 10 7.04 24.32 8.27
N PHE A 11 7.35 23.14 7.71
CA PHE A 11 8.29 22.20 8.29
C PHE A 11 8.95 21.37 7.20
N TYR A 12 10.24 21.11 7.34
CA TYR A 12 11.00 20.28 6.43
C TYR A 12 11.82 19.23 7.19
N SER A 13 11.69 17.98 6.81
CA SER A 13 12.60 16.90 7.17
C SER A 13 12.85 15.99 5.95
N ARG A 14 13.82 15.09 6.07
CA ARG A 14 14.09 14.07 5.03
C ARG A 14 12.87 13.21 4.70
N TYR A 15 12.00 12.96 5.69
CA TYR A 15 10.92 11.94 5.57
C TYR A 15 9.54 12.55 5.39
N VAL A 16 9.30 13.71 5.98
CA VAL A 16 8.00 14.38 5.92
C VAL A 16 8.19 15.88 5.89
N LYS A 17 7.38 16.55 5.11
CA LYS A 17 7.31 18.01 4.99
C LYS A 17 5.89 18.45 5.29
N ILE A 18 5.72 19.66 5.78
CA ILE A 18 4.40 20.28 5.98
C ILE A 18 4.38 21.58 5.21
N TYR A 19 3.41 21.68 4.32
CA TYR A 19 3.12 22.88 3.57
C TYR A 19 1.77 23.49 3.97
N GLU A 20 1.72 24.81 3.97
CA GLU A 20 0.50 25.57 4.03
C GLU A 20 0.08 25.89 2.58
N LEU A 21 -1.10 25.48 2.25
CA LEU A 21 -1.73 25.69 0.95
C LEU A 21 -2.76 26.80 1.09
N LEU A 22 -2.66 27.85 0.28
CA LEU A 22 -3.61 28.93 0.24
C LEU A 22 -4.47 28.80 -1.04
N ASN A 23 -5.71 28.40 -0.87
CA ASN A 23 -6.67 28.45 -1.95
C ASN A 23 -7.33 29.84 -1.97
N ASP A 24 -7.37 30.49 -3.13
CA ASP A 24 -7.93 31.86 -3.30
C ASP A 24 -7.35 32.97 -2.39
N GLY A 25 -6.26 32.72 -1.71
CA GLY A 25 -5.59 33.67 -0.80
C GLY A 25 -6.22 33.83 0.58
N GLU A 26 -7.35 33.18 0.85
CA GLU A 26 -8.08 33.29 2.13
C GLU A 26 -8.18 31.95 2.87
N HIS A 27 -8.42 30.84 2.15
CA HIS A 27 -8.58 29.52 2.76
C HIS A 27 -7.24 28.84 2.92
N GLN A 28 -6.84 28.64 4.17
CA GLN A 28 -5.60 28.01 4.58
C GLN A 28 -5.81 26.52 4.87
N TYR A 29 -4.94 25.68 4.33
CA TYR A 29 -4.91 24.26 4.59
C TYR A 29 -3.49 23.77 4.89
N LEU A 30 -3.32 22.83 5.82
CA LEU A 30 -2.02 22.20 6.10
C LEU A 30 -2.00 20.81 5.50
N GLU A 31 -0.99 20.55 4.70
CA GLU A 31 -0.71 19.26 4.07
C GLU A 31 0.59 18.68 4.60
N ALA A 32 0.56 17.40 4.98
CA ALA A 32 1.75 16.61 5.24
C ALA A 32 2.09 15.78 4.01
N THR A 33 3.33 15.81 3.54
CA THR A 33 3.73 15.12 2.30
C THR A 33 5.15 14.58 2.37
N ARG A 34 5.49 13.61 1.51
CA ARG A 34 6.86 13.17 1.22
C ARG A 34 7.48 13.96 0.08
N ARG A 35 6.67 14.65 -0.73
CA ARG A 35 7.05 15.35 -1.96
C ARG A 35 7.74 16.66 -1.67
N GLU A 36 8.50 17.15 -2.66
CA GLU A 36 9.01 18.52 -2.66
C GLU A 36 7.92 19.51 -3.13
N ALA A 37 8.10 20.79 -2.81
CA ALA A 37 7.11 21.82 -3.12
C ALA A 37 6.74 21.95 -4.60
N ASP A 38 7.69 21.65 -5.50
CA ASP A 38 7.49 21.69 -6.94
C ASP A 38 6.81 20.43 -7.51
N ASP A 39 6.70 19.37 -6.69
CA ASP A 39 6.09 18.09 -7.06
C ASP A 39 4.75 17.79 -6.34
N LEU A 40 4.23 18.71 -5.55
CA LEU A 40 2.96 18.55 -4.85
C LEU A 40 1.80 18.26 -5.80
N VAL A 41 0.96 17.31 -5.43
CA VAL A 41 -0.19 16.90 -6.25
C VAL A 41 -1.14 18.05 -6.51
N CYS A 42 -1.39 18.90 -5.51
CA CYS A 42 -2.31 20.04 -5.59
C CYS A 42 -1.88 21.11 -6.62
N ALA A 43 -0.59 21.14 -7.01
CA ALA A 43 -0.03 22.09 -7.97
C ALA A 43 0.14 21.54 -9.39
N LYS A 44 -0.19 20.26 -9.64
CA LYS A 44 -0.02 19.64 -10.96
C LYS A 44 -1.13 20.02 -11.93
N GLU A 45 -0.75 20.23 -13.17
CA GLU A 45 -1.70 20.37 -14.28
C GLU A 45 -2.41 19.03 -14.55
N ASP A 46 -3.62 19.08 -15.09
CA ASP A 46 -4.42 17.88 -15.39
C ASP A 46 -3.70 16.83 -16.21
N SER A 47 -2.84 17.24 -17.14
CA SER A 47 -2.07 16.34 -18.00
C SER A 47 -0.94 15.60 -17.26
N GLU A 48 -0.37 16.23 -16.23
CA GLU A 48 0.63 15.65 -15.34
C GLU A 48 -0.04 14.75 -14.30
N TYR A 49 -1.11 15.26 -13.66
CA TYR A 49 -1.92 14.54 -12.69
C TYR A 49 -2.38 13.16 -13.20
N LYS A 50 -2.91 13.10 -14.43
CA LYS A 50 -3.40 11.87 -15.07
C LYS A 50 -2.31 10.85 -15.41
N LYS A 51 -1.04 11.22 -15.30
CA LYS A 51 0.14 10.37 -15.60
C LYS A 51 0.98 10.09 -14.36
N MET A 52 0.54 10.55 -13.20
CA MET A 52 1.30 10.35 -11.96
C MET A 52 1.42 8.85 -11.65
N LEU A 53 2.58 8.49 -11.12
CA LEU A 53 2.74 7.24 -10.39
C LEU A 53 2.41 7.48 -8.93
N PRO A 54 1.85 6.48 -8.22
CA PRO A 54 1.64 6.56 -6.79
C PRO A 54 2.97 6.53 -6.04
N ASP A 55 2.93 6.89 -4.77
CA ASP A 55 4.12 6.85 -3.91
C ASP A 55 4.49 5.43 -3.49
N ALA A 56 3.50 4.57 -3.36
CA ALA A 56 3.64 3.20 -2.85
C ALA A 56 2.78 2.20 -3.63
N VAL A 57 3.02 0.93 -3.39
CA VAL A 57 2.16 -0.18 -3.82
C VAL A 57 1.67 -0.97 -2.62
N SER A 58 0.42 -1.42 -2.65
CA SER A 58 -0.16 -2.36 -1.68
C SER A 58 -0.61 -3.62 -2.42
N CYS A 59 -0.23 -4.80 -1.90
CA CYS A 59 -0.32 -6.07 -2.62
C CYS A 59 -1.38 -6.98 -2.00
N VAL A 60 -2.43 -7.30 -2.75
CA VAL A 60 -3.39 -8.36 -2.42
C VAL A 60 -2.78 -9.68 -2.86
N VAL A 61 -2.27 -10.48 -1.92
CA VAL A 61 -1.58 -11.73 -2.21
C VAL A 61 -2.49 -12.90 -1.87
N ILE A 62 -2.85 -13.67 -2.90
CA ILE A 62 -3.73 -14.83 -2.78
C ILE A 62 -2.90 -16.09 -3.04
N LEU A 63 -2.89 -16.98 -2.08
CA LEU A 63 -2.16 -18.23 -2.11
C LEU A 63 -3.12 -19.36 -2.48
N LYS A 64 -2.82 -20.09 -3.54
CA LYS A 64 -3.53 -21.29 -3.94
C LYS A 64 -2.69 -22.52 -3.68
N GLN A 65 -3.33 -23.56 -3.17
CA GLN A 65 -2.73 -24.87 -2.94
C GLN A 65 -3.65 -25.97 -3.47
N GLN A 66 -3.08 -27.04 -3.95
CA GLN A 66 -3.86 -28.19 -4.39
C GLN A 66 -4.67 -28.77 -3.21
N ASN A 67 -5.98 -28.97 -3.44
CA ASN A 67 -6.90 -29.56 -2.47
C ASN A 67 -7.04 -28.78 -1.13
N ALA A 68 -6.73 -27.50 -1.10
CA ALA A 68 -6.94 -26.61 0.03
C ALA A 68 -7.70 -25.34 -0.41
N PRO A 69 -8.41 -24.66 0.50
CA PRO A 69 -9.03 -23.38 0.17
C PRO A 69 -7.98 -22.32 -0.14
N ASP A 70 -8.32 -21.41 -1.05
CA ASP A 70 -7.53 -20.21 -1.29
C ASP A 70 -7.36 -19.41 0.00
N ARG A 71 -6.20 -18.76 0.18
CA ARG A 71 -5.90 -17.97 1.36
C ARG A 71 -5.42 -16.58 0.98
N LEU A 72 -5.95 -15.57 1.66
CA LEU A 72 -5.41 -14.22 1.63
C LEU A 72 -4.22 -14.14 2.60
N LEU A 73 -3.06 -13.75 2.09
CA LEU A 73 -1.86 -13.52 2.91
C LEU A 73 -1.87 -12.07 3.41
N LEU A 74 -1.76 -11.93 4.71
CA LEU A 74 -1.57 -10.66 5.42
C LEU A 74 -0.37 -10.80 6.36
N ASN A 75 0.23 -9.68 6.76
CA ASN A 75 1.30 -9.62 7.76
C ASN A 75 0.88 -8.74 8.95
N TYR A 76 1.57 -8.89 10.08
CA TYR A 76 1.50 -7.97 11.19
C TYR A 76 2.71 -7.05 11.15
N GLU A 77 2.51 -5.79 10.82
CA GLU A 77 3.55 -4.77 10.74
C GLU A 77 3.41 -3.75 11.86
N TYR A 78 4.51 -3.40 12.52
CA TYR A 78 4.51 -2.36 13.55
C TYR A 78 4.38 -0.98 12.91
N ARG A 79 3.23 -0.36 13.11
CA ARG A 79 2.95 1.01 12.62
C ARG A 79 3.20 2.01 13.75
N TYR A 80 4.30 2.75 13.65
CA TYR A 80 4.72 3.72 14.66
C TYR A 80 3.62 4.72 15.04
N PRO A 81 2.85 5.33 14.11
CA PRO A 81 1.76 6.22 14.47
C PRO A 81 0.61 5.53 15.22
N ALA A 82 0.41 4.23 15.01
CA ALA A 82 -0.60 3.45 15.74
C ALA A 82 -0.06 2.88 17.06
N GLY A 83 1.28 2.86 17.26
CA GLY A 83 1.96 2.35 18.43
C GLY A 83 1.78 0.85 18.66
N ARG A 84 1.52 0.07 17.59
CA ARG A 84 1.26 -1.37 17.65
C ARG A 84 1.44 -2.07 16.33
N PHE A 85 1.46 -3.40 16.36
CA PHE A 85 1.31 -4.21 15.16
C PHE A 85 -0.10 -4.06 14.61
N VAL A 86 -0.17 -3.87 13.29
CA VAL A 86 -1.42 -3.68 12.53
C VAL A 86 -1.47 -4.74 11.46
N LEU A 87 -2.61 -5.41 11.33
CA LEU A 87 -2.85 -6.36 10.24
C LEU A 87 -2.84 -5.60 8.91
N SER A 88 -1.88 -5.94 8.05
CA SER A 88 -1.53 -5.21 6.84
C SER A 88 -1.41 -6.15 5.64
N VAL A 89 -1.58 -5.60 4.45
CA VAL A 89 -1.13 -6.23 3.20
C VAL A 89 0.36 -5.95 3.00
N PRO A 90 1.13 -6.79 2.32
CA PRO A 90 2.48 -6.43 1.88
C PRO A 90 2.46 -5.13 1.07
N ALA A 91 3.34 -4.18 1.41
CA ALA A 91 3.30 -2.84 0.82
C ALA A 91 4.60 -2.07 1.03
N GLY A 92 5.03 -1.31 0.05
CA GLY A 92 6.15 -0.40 0.20
C GLY A 92 6.19 0.72 -0.83
N LEU A 93 7.15 1.62 -0.66
CA LEU A 93 7.35 2.76 -1.56
C LEU A 93 7.91 2.29 -2.91
N LEU A 94 7.53 2.99 -3.97
CA LEU A 94 8.17 2.80 -5.27
C LEU A 94 9.57 3.39 -5.24
N ASP A 95 10.58 2.54 -5.43
CA ASP A 95 11.95 2.96 -5.59
C ASP A 95 12.19 3.64 -6.96
N PRO A 96 13.27 4.42 -7.14
CA PRO A 96 13.60 5.01 -8.44
C PRO A 96 13.66 3.98 -9.57
N GLU A 97 14.26 2.81 -9.31
CA GLU A 97 14.40 1.71 -10.27
C GLU A 97 13.03 1.11 -10.65
N ASP A 98 12.07 1.06 -9.72
CA ASP A 98 10.70 0.62 -10.00
C ASP A 98 10.01 1.59 -10.97
N LYS A 99 10.19 2.91 -10.75
CA LYS A 99 9.56 3.97 -11.55
C LYS A 99 10.07 4.01 -12.99
N ASP A 100 11.31 3.59 -13.22
CA ASP A 100 11.94 3.52 -14.54
C ASP A 100 11.60 2.23 -15.31
N ALA A 101 10.94 1.26 -14.68
CA ALA A 101 10.54 0.01 -15.31
C ALA A 101 9.33 0.17 -16.26
N ASP A 102 9.19 -0.74 -17.23
CA ASP A 102 8.04 -0.76 -18.16
C ASP A 102 6.68 -0.90 -17.45
N MET A 103 6.68 -1.61 -16.32
CA MET A 103 5.50 -1.83 -15.48
C MET A 103 5.81 -1.50 -14.01
N PRO A 104 5.89 -0.21 -13.65
CA PRO A 104 6.36 0.23 -12.34
C PRO A 104 5.68 -0.45 -11.15
N LEU A 105 4.36 -0.49 -11.11
CA LEU A 105 3.59 -1.09 -10.02
C LEU A 105 3.79 -2.60 -9.90
N ILE A 106 3.90 -3.30 -11.02
CA ILE A 106 4.15 -4.75 -11.01
C ILE A 106 5.56 -5.05 -10.52
N THR A 107 6.54 -4.23 -10.93
CA THR A 107 7.94 -4.37 -10.49
C THR A 107 8.07 -4.14 -8.99
N ALA A 108 7.52 -3.04 -8.48
CA ALA A 108 7.49 -2.75 -7.05
C ALA A 108 6.75 -3.86 -6.27
N ALA A 109 5.58 -4.30 -6.74
CA ALA A 109 4.82 -5.36 -6.08
C ALA A 109 5.59 -6.68 -5.98
N LYS A 110 6.30 -7.09 -7.03
CA LYS A 110 7.13 -8.29 -7.01
C LYS A 110 8.27 -8.18 -5.99
N ARG A 111 8.91 -7.01 -5.91
CA ARG A 111 9.97 -6.73 -4.94
C ARG A 111 9.44 -6.80 -3.51
N GLU A 112 8.39 -6.04 -3.20
CA GLU A 112 7.79 -5.97 -1.86
C GLU A 112 7.26 -7.33 -1.38
N ILE A 113 6.56 -8.08 -2.24
CA ILE A 113 6.09 -9.43 -1.89
C ILE A 113 7.28 -10.32 -1.54
N LYS A 114 8.38 -10.26 -2.30
CA LYS A 114 9.58 -11.04 -2.00
C LYS A 114 10.25 -10.61 -0.69
N GLU A 115 10.41 -9.32 -0.46
CA GLU A 115 11.07 -8.76 0.73
C GLU A 115 10.29 -9.07 2.01
N GLU A 116 8.97 -8.85 2.00
CA GLU A 116 8.13 -9.01 3.18
C GLU A 116 7.65 -10.45 3.43
N THR A 117 7.63 -11.31 2.40
CA THR A 117 7.04 -12.66 2.54
C THR A 117 7.98 -13.81 2.16
N GLY A 118 9.09 -13.51 1.48
CA GLY A 118 9.99 -14.52 0.91
C GLY A 118 9.47 -15.17 -0.37
N LEU A 119 8.23 -14.89 -0.81
CA LEU A 119 7.64 -15.49 -2.00
C LEU A 119 8.14 -14.81 -3.28
N GLU A 120 8.49 -15.61 -4.27
CA GLU A 120 8.80 -15.13 -5.63
C GLU A 120 7.62 -15.34 -6.56
N ILE A 121 7.25 -14.29 -7.30
CA ILE A 121 6.22 -14.36 -8.35
C ILE A 121 6.84 -14.98 -9.61
N ARG A 122 6.35 -16.16 -10.00
CA ARG A 122 6.81 -16.91 -11.16
C ARG A 122 6.03 -16.51 -12.41
N ASP A 123 6.53 -16.88 -13.58
CA ASP A 123 5.83 -16.64 -14.87
C ASP A 123 4.48 -17.38 -14.98
N THR A 124 4.29 -18.43 -14.19
CA THR A 124 3.03 -19.19 -14.09
C THR A 124 1.99 -18.53 -13.19
N ASP A 125 2.41 -17.61 -12.35
CA ASP A 125 1.54 -16.90 -11.40
C ASP A 125 0.86 -15.72 -12.09
N LYS A 126 -0.30 -15.32 -11.59
CA LYS A 126 -1.00 -14.15 -12.11
C LYS A 126 -0.68 -12.94 -11.28
N ILE A 127 -0.33 -11.84 -11.93
CA ILE A 127 -0.16 -10.54 -11.26
C ILE A 127 -0.80 -9.45 -12.13
N SER A 128 -1.58 -8.56 -11.51
CA SER A 128 -2.30 -7.50 -12.22
C SER A 128 -2.52 -6.28 -11.36
N VAL A 129 -2.54 -5.11 -12.00
CA VAL A 129 -2.90 -3.85 -11.33
C VAL A 129 -4.42 -3.79 -11.17
N MET A 130 -4.90 -3.74 -9.94
CA MET A 130 -6.31 -3.58 -9.62
C MET A 130 -6.74 -2.11 -9.75
N ASN A 131 -5.93 -1.21 -9.22
CA ASN A 131 -6.11 0.23 -9.33
C ASN A 131 -4.74 0.92 -9.36
N PRO A 132 -4.45 1.75 -10.36
CA PRO A 132 -3.12 2.34 -10.52
C PRO A 132 -2.84 3.48 -9.53
N PHE A 133 -3.86 4.13 -8.95
CA PHE A 133 -3.66 5.29 -8.10
C PHE A 133 -4.85 5.54 -7.17
N LEU A 134 -4.61 5.45 -5.87
CA LEU A 134 -5.58 5.76 -4.82
C LEU A 134 -4.91 6.63 -3.76
N PHE A 135 -5.55 7.70 -3.35
CA PHE A 135 -5.11 8.46 -2.20
C PHE A 135 -5.33 7.68 -0.90
N SER A 136 -4.35 7.71 -0.02
CA SER A 136 -4.45 7.08 1.31
C SER A 136 -5.38 7.87 2.22
N THR A 137 -5.12 9.17 2.38
CA THR A 137 -5.88 10.06 3.27
C THR A 137 -5.88 11.50 2.72
N PRO A 138 -6.63 11.76 1.62
CA PRO A 138 -6.55 13.04 0.89
C PRO A 138 -7.04 14.27 1.69
N GLY A 139 -7.60 14.05 2.87
CA GLY A 139 -7.91 15.10 3.83
C GLY A 139 -6.72 15.57 4.69
N MET A 140 -5.52 15.01 4.52
CA MET A 140 -4.33 15.40 5.30
C MET A 140 -3.03 15.31 4.49
N THR A 141 -2.97 14.43 3.50
CA THR A 141 -1.76 14.11 2.75
C THR A 141 -2.09 13.78 1.30
N ASP A 142 -1.18 14.05 0.40
CA ASP A 142 -1.23 13.62 -1.00
C ASP A 142 -0.64 12.22 -1.22
N GLU A 143 -0.32 11.50 -0.14
CA GLU A 143 0.19 10.13 -0.21
C GLU A 143 -0.78 9.20 -0.94
N SER A 144 -0.23 8.42 -1.84
CA SER A 144 -0.99 7.58 -2.76
C SER A 144 -0.41 6.18 -2.91
N ASN A 145 -1.29 5.22 -3.19
CA ASN A 145 -0.94 3.82 -3.40
C ASN A 145 -1.55 3.28 -4.68
N GLY A 146 -0.80 2.44 -5.39
CA GLY A 146 -1.35 1.52 -6.37
C GLY A 146 -1.77 0.21 -5.69
N LEU A 147 -2.89 -0.38 -6.11
CA LEU A 147 -3.28 -1.72 -5.67
C LEU A 147 -2.93 -2.75 -6.73
N VAL A 148 -2.23 -3.79 -6.33
CA VAL A 148 -1.84 -4.92 -7.19
C VAL A 148 -2.35 -6.22 -6.57
N CYS A 149 -2.90 -7.11 -7.40
CA CYS A 149 -3.27 -8.46 -6.99
C CYS A 149 -2.26 -9.47 -7.56
N ALA A 150 -1.74 -10.35 -6.70
CA ALA A 150 -0.93 -11.49 -7.07
C ALA A 150 -1.63 -12.77 -6.62
N VAL A 151 -1.83 -13.71 -7.57
CA VAL A 151 -2.34 -15.06 -7.30
C VAL A 151 -1.21 -16.03 -7.52
N ILE A 152 -0.73 -16.65 -6.46
CA ILE A 152 0.41 -17.57 -6.46
C ILE A 152 -0.12 -19.00 -6.42
N GLU A 153 0.08 -19.72 -7.51
CA GLU A 153 -0.33 -21.12 -7.65
C GLU A 153 0.68 -22.04 -6.93
N ASP A 154 0.20 -23.11 -6.32
CA ASP A 154 1.02 -24.09 -5.58
C ASP A 154 2.01 -23.40 -4.59
N ALA A 155 1.50 -22.43 -3.83
CA ALA A 155 2.30 -21.66 -2.89
C ALA A 155 2.88 -22.54 -1.77
N ASP A 156 4.19 -22.40 -1.53
CA ASP A 156 4.85 -23.03 -0.39
C ASP A 156 4.73 -22.16 0.84
N ILE A 157 3.68 -22.37 1.63
CA ILE A 157 3.41 -21.59 2.84
C ILE A 157 4.42 -21.84 3.96
N GLU A 158 5.15 -22.97 3.93
CA GLU A 158 6.20 -23.26 4.92
C GLU A 158 7.49 -22.46 4.66
N SER A 159 7.66 -21.93 3.45
CA SER A 159 8.79 -21.09 3.08
C SER A 159 8.59 -19.61 3.44
N LEU A 160 7.40 -19.21 3.89
CA LEU A 160 7.11 -17.82 4.24
C LEU A 160 8.09 -17.32 5.31
N ASN A 161 8.70 -16.18 5.05
CA ASN A 161 9.63 -15.54 5.97
C ASN A 161 9.66 -14.02 5.77
N GLN A 162 10.10 -13.30 6.79
CA GLN A 162 10.20 -11.83 6.79
C GLN A 162 11.67 -11.37 6.89
N SER A 163 12.60 -12.18 6.37
CA SER A 163 14.04 -11.92 6.44
C SER A 163 14.50 -10.79 5.52
N GLY A 164 13.66 -10.36 4.57
CA GLY A 164 13.92 -9.26 3.65
C GLY A 164 13.50 -7.88 4.17
N ALA A 165 12.96 -7.78 5.41
CA ALA A 165 12.58 -6.51 6.02
C ALA A 165 13.75 -5.51 6.03
N VAL A 166 13.49 -4.27 5.64
CA VAL A 166 14.50 -3.23 5.50
C VAL A 166 14.22 -2.00 6.38
N GLY A 167 15.27 -1.30 6.75
CA GLY A 167 15.17 -0.02 7.46
C GLY A 167 14.50 -0.10 8.83
N THR A 168 13.35 0.52 8.99
CA THR A 168 12.57 0.59 10.25
C THR A 168 11.38 -0.37 10.28
N GLU A 169 11.27 -1.26 9.31
CA GLU A 169 10.20 -2.26 9.25
C GLU A 169 10.37 -3.30 10.35
N VAL A 170 9.29 -3.57 11.06
CA VAL A 170 9.23 -4.58 12.12
C VAL A 170 7.96 -5.39 11.93
N PHE A 171 8.12 -6.68 11.69
CA PHE A 171 7.01 -7.61 11.47
C PHE A 171 6.87 -8.62 12.61
N ASP A 172 5.65 -9.12 12.82
CA ASP A 172 5.30 -10.14 13.83
C ASP A 172 4.51 -11.30 13.16
N GLY A 173 5.04 -11.84 12.09
CA GLY A 173 4.50 -12.99 11.39
C GLY A 173 3.36 -12.68 10.43
N PHE A 174 2.68 -13.77 10.02
CA PHE A 174 1.66 -13.76 8.98
C PHE A 174 0.28 -14.16 9.51
N GLU A 175 -0.75 -13.71 8.79
CA GLU A 175 -2.11 -14.22 8.88
C GLU A 175 -2.52 -14.74 7.52
N LEU A 176 -2.95 -16.01 7.45
CA LEU A 176 -3.39 -16.67 6.23
C LEU A 176 -4.89 -16.97 6.36
N LEU A 177 -5.72 -16.10 5.84
CA LEU A 177 -7.17 -16.18 6.00
C LEU A 177 -7.82 -16.95 4.85
N THR A 178 -8.65 -17.93 5.18
CA THR A 178 -9.65 -18.45 4.27
C THR A 178 -10.72 -17.40 3.98
N LYS A 179 -11.57 -17.65 2.99
CA LYS A 179 -12.66 -16.73 2.63
C LYS A 179 -13.62 -16.50 3.80
N GLU A 180 -13.93 -17.54 4.56
CA GLU A 180 -14.81 -17.49 5.74
C GLU A 180 -14.17 -16.67 6.86
N GLU A 181 -12.90 -16.89 7.16
CA GLU A 181 -12.15 -16.14 8.16
C GLU A 181 -12.02 -14.66 7.77
N ALA A 182 -11.72 -14.36 6.50
CA ALA A 182 -11.67 -13.00 5.97
C ALA A 182 -13.04 -12.29 6.09
N ALA A 183 -14.14 -13.01 5.85
CA ALA A 183 -15.49 -12.48 6.03
C ALA A 183 -15.80 -12.14 7.50
N GLU A 184 -15.34 -12.96 8.46
CA GLU A 184 -15.50 -12.65 9.89
C GLU A 184 -14.65 -11.44 10.32
N VAL A 185 -13.42 -11.29 9.81
CA VAL A 185 -12.59 -10.09 10.04
C VAL A 185 -13.27 -8.82 9.48
N LEU A 186 -13.87 -8.89 8.29
CA LEU A 186 -14.65 -7.78 7.72
C LEU A 186 -15.85 -7.42 8.59
N LYS A 187 -16.57 -8.42 9.08
CA LYS A 187 -17.79 -8.25 9.89
C LYS A 187 -17.49 -7.69 11.28
N SER A 188 -16.39 -8.14 11.92
CA SER A 188 -15.96 -7.64 13.22
C SER A 188 -15.37 -6.23 13.13
N GLY A 189 -14.76 -5.87 12.01
CA GLY A 189 -14.00 -4.63 11.84
C GLY A 189 -12.66 -4.62 12.56
N THR A 190 -12.22 -5.78 13.08
CA THR A 190 -10.98 -5.96 13.83
C THR A 190 -10.29 -7.25 13.44
N ASP A 191 -8.99 -7.36 13.73
CA ASP A 191 -8.23 -8.60 13.63
C ASP A 191 -8.59 -9.58 14.77
N LYS A 192 -7.95 -10.74 14.80
CA LYS A 192 -8.16 -11.78 15.84
C LYS A 192 -7.80 -11.34 17.27
N TYR A 193 -7.05 -10.26 17.42
CA TYR A 193 -6.70 -9.66 18.72
C TYR A 193 -7.62 -8.51 19.12
N GLY A 194 -8.60 -8.15 18.27
CA GLY A 194 -9.53 -7.04 18.50
C GLY A 194 -8.95 -5.67 18.11
N PHE A 195 -7.87 -5.61 17.33
CA PHE A 195 -7.26 -4.36 16.86
C PHE A 195 -7.76 -3.96 15.47
N TYR A 196 -7.84 -2.65 15.24
CA TYR A 196 -8.21 -2.09 13.95
C TYR A 196 -7.08 -2.25 12.93
N TYR A 197 -7.45 -2.38 11.66
CA TYR A 197 -6.55 -2.54 10.52
C TYR A 197 -6.70 -1.40 9.51
N SER A 198 -5.80 -1.35 8.50
CA SER A 198 -5.78 -0.28 7.52
C SER A 198 -6.91 -0.39 6.47
N MET A 199 -7.19 0.73 5.79
CA MET A 199 -8.13 0.76 4.66
C MET A 199 -7.67 -0.17 3.51
N PHE A 200 -6.37 -0.30 3.27
CA PHE A 200 -5.84 -1.20 2.25
C PHE A 200 -6.05 -2.67 2.61
N THR A 201 -5.94 -3.02 3.89
CA THR A 201 -6.32 -4.35 4.40
C THR A 201 -7.80 -4.60 4.20
N TRP A 202 -8.65 -3.63 4.50
CA TRP A 202 -10.09 -3.73 4.24
C TRP A 202 -10.39 -3.95 2.76
N ALA A 203 -9.72 -3.22 1.86
CA ALA A 203 -9.88 -3.40 0.42
C ALA A 203 -9.46 -4.80 -0.04
N ALA A 204 -8.35 -5.33 0.48
CA ALA A 204 -7.88 -6.68 0.19
C ALA A 204 -8.87 -7.75 0.66
N LEU A 205 -9.38 -7.62 1.89
CA LEU A 205 -10.41 -8.51 2.44
C LEU A 205 -11.68 -8.50 1.57
N MET A 206 -12.18 -7.30 1.20
CA MET A 206 -13.33 -7.14 0.31
C MET A 206 -13.12 -7.79 -1.06
N TYR A 207 -11.94 -7.58 -1.64
CA TYR A 207 -11.59 -8.16 -2.94
C TYR A 207 -11.57 -9.68 -2.90
N PHE A 208 -10.93 -10.24 -1.87
CA PHE A 208 -10.80 -11.68 -1.66
C PHE A 208 -12.15 -12.35 -1.38
N VAL A 209 -12.94 -11.83 -0.44
CA VAL A 209 -14.25 -12.39 -0.07
C VAL A 209 -15.23 -12.40 -1.24
N ASN A 210 -15.16 -11.39 -2.12
CA ASN A 210 -16.01 -11.30 -3.32
C ASN A 210 -15.43 -12.00 -4.57
N GLU A 211 -14.33 -12.73 -4.44
CA GLU A 211 -13.69 -13.50 -5.53
C GLU A 211 -13.43 -12.66 -6.80
N MET A 212 -12.91 -11.45 -6.61
CA MET A 212 -12.63 -10.51 -7.71
C MET A 212 -11.26 -10.75 -8.40
N TYR A 213 -10.58 -11.88 -8.13
CA TYR A 213 -9.23 -12.24 -8.59
C TYR A 213 -9.20 -13.33 -9.64
#